data_2c9b4e207aef5079b1f15b2b5e1b490d
#
_entry.id   2c9b4e207aef5079b1f15b2b5e1b490d
#
_cell.length_a   1.000
_cell.length_b   1.000
_cell.length_c   1.000
_cell.angle_alpha   90.00
_cell.angle_beta   90.00
_cell.angle_gamma   90.00
#
_symmetry.space_group_name_H-M   'P 1'
#
loop_
_entity.id
_entity.type
_entity.pdbx_description
1 polymer ?
#
loop_
_entity_poly.entity_id
_entity_poly.type
_entity_poly.pdbx_seq_one_letter_code
_entity_poly.pdbx_strand_id
1 'polypeptide(L)'
;MITVLDYDAGNIKSVEKALDFLGEEVKITRDREEILSADGVILPGVGAFGDAMEKLHQYGLVDVIHEVVDRQIPFLGICLGLQLMFESSEETPGVEGLGILKGEILRIPDQPGLKIPHMGWNSLKYPNAVSYTHLTLPTNSLV
;
A
#
# COMPACT_ATOMS: atom_id res chain seq x y z
N MET A 1 -0.90 14.78 11.73
CA MET A 1 0.39 14.20 11.31
C MET A 1 0.15 12.89 10.58
N ILE A 2 0.70 12.73 9.39
CA ILE A 2 0.64 11.50 8.60
C ILE A 2 1.94 10.72 8.79
N THR A 3 1.82 9.42 9.07
CA THR A 3 2.99 8.56 9.20
C THR A 3 3.20 7.72 7.94
N VAL A 4 4.42 7.71 7.43
CA VAL A 4 4.86 6.84 6.32
C VAL A 4 5.72 5.73 6.91
N LEU A 5 5.31 4.48 6.66
CA LEU A 5 6.00 3.31 7.20
C LEU A 5 7.38 3.14 6.55
N ASP A 6 8.41 3.07 7.40
CA ASP A 6 9.78 2.82 6.98
C ASP A 6 10.16 1.35 7.19
N TYR A 7 10.08 0.58 6.12
CA TYR A 7 10.55 -0.81 6.10
C TYR A 7 11.65 -1.03 5.05
N ASP A 8 12.47 -0.01 4.84
CA ASP A 8 13.50 0.06 3.79
C ASP A 8 12.91 0.00 2.37
N ALA A 9 11.64 0.41 2.20
CA ALA A 9 11.04 0.55 0.87
C ALA A 9 11.71 1.70 0.12
N GLY A 10 11.95 1.49 -1.17
CA GLY A 10 12.40 2.58 -2.02
C GLY A 10 11.32 3.64 -2.23
N ASN A 11 11.74 4.83 -2.69
CA ASN A 11 10.86 5.94 -3.08
C ASN A 11 10.05 6.63 -1.97
N ILE A 12 10.37 6.40 -0.68
CA ILE A 12 9.72 7.06 0.46
C ILE A 12 9.80 8.59 0.33
N LYS A 13 10.92 9.12 -0.17
CA LYS A 13 11.12 10.56 -0.37
C LYS A 13 10.12 11.21 -1.34
N SER A 14 9.62 10.47 -2.32
CA SER A 14 8.58 10.99 -3.21
C SER A 14 7.23 11.14 -2.50
N VAL A 15 6.91 10.20 -1.61
CA VAL A 15 5.70 10.27 -0.78
C VAL A 15 5.80 11.43 0.21
N GLU A 16 6.95 11.57 0.90
CA GLU A 16 7.21 12.70 1.81
C GLU A 16 7.01 14.04 1.11
N LYS A 17 7.66 14.26 -0.05
CA LYS A 17 7.53 15.49 -0.81
C LYS A 17 6.10 15.77 -1.29
N ALA A 18 5.34 14.73 -1.65
CA ALA A 18 3.95 14.91 -2.05
C ALA A 18 3.08 15.38 -0.88
N LEU A 19 3.31 14.83 0.31
CA LEU A 19 2.59 15.24 1.52
C LEU A 19 3.00 16.65 1.97
N ASP A 20 4.30 16.97 1.93
CA ASP A 20 4.81 18.33 2.18
C ASP A 20 4.16 19.36 1.24
N PHE A 21 4.02 19.00 -0.05
CA PHE A 21 3.34 19.86 -1.02
C PHE A 21 1.87 20.08 -0.69
N LEU A 22 1.21 19.10 -0.09
CA LEU A 22 -0.17 19.21 0.39
C LEU A 22 -0.29 19.96 1.72
N GLY A 23 0.82 20.31 2.35
CA GLY A 23 0.86 21.01 3.63
C GLY A 23 0.64 20.10 4.84
N GLU A 24 0.82 18.79 4.67
CA GLU A 24 0.66 17.81 5.74
C GLU A 24 1.95 17.63 6.53
N GLU A 25 1.82 17.50 7.84
CA GLU A 25 2.92 17.11 8.72
C GLU A 25 3.21 15.62 8.54
N VAL A 26 4.45 15.28 8.15
CA VAL A 26 4.85 13.92 7.78
C VAL A 26 5.92 13.40 8.72
N LYS A 27 5.78 12.14 9.12
CA LYS A 27 6.80 11.41 9.85
C LYS A 27 7.10 10.06 9.19
N ILE A 28 8.35 9.83 8.84
CA ILE A 28 8.83 8.54 8.35
C ILE A 28 9.35 7.77 9.55
N THR A 29 8.75 6.64 9.89
CA THR A 29 9.13 5.88 11.08
C THR A 29 8.72 4.41 10.98
N ARG A 30 9.35 3.57 11.83
CA ARG A 30 8.95 2.20 12.12
C ARG A 30 8.61 2.02 13.60
N ASP A 31 8.59 3.10 14.37
CA ASP A 31 8.22 3.07 15.77
C ASP A 31 6.72 2.86 15.94
N ARG A 32 6.37 1.84 16.74
CA ARG A 32 4.98 1.44 16.97
C ARG A 32 4.12 2.56 17.56
N GLU A 33 4.63 3.27 18.57
CA GLU A 33 3.85 4.29 19.27
C GLU A 33 3.56 5.49 18.38
N GLU A 34 4.56 5.88 17.58
CA GLU A 34 4.42 6.95 16.59
C GLU A 34 3.41 6.58 15.50
N ILE A 35 3.46 5.35 14.99
CA ILE A 35 2.51 4.85 13.98
C ILE A 35 1.08 4.84 14.54
N LEU A 36 0.87 4.33 15.75
CA LEU A 36 -0.46 4.19 16.34
C LEU A 36 -1.05 5.51 16.85
N SER A 37 -0.24 6.56 16.95
CA SER A 37 -0.67 7.94 17.32
C SER A 37 -0.95 8.83 16.11
N ALA A 38 -0.75 8.34 14.89
CA ALA A 38 -0.93 9.10 13.66
C ALA A 38 -2.41 9.32 13.31
N ASP A 39 -2.71 10.42 12.61
CA ASP A 39 -4.03 10.68 12.02
C ASP A 39 -4.29 9.85 10.77
N GLY A 40 -3.24 9.32 10.17
CA GLY A 40 -3.30 8.42 9.03
C GLY A 40 -1.93 7.79 8.76
N VAL A 41 -1.95 6.60 8.18
CA VAL A 41 -0.75 5.80 7.92
C VAL A 41 -0.65 5.45 6.44
N ILE A 42 0.53 5.60 5.87
CA ILE A 42 0.81 5.25 4.48
C ILE A 42 1.81 4.10 4.43
N LEU A 43 1.45 3.05 3.69
CA LEU A 43 2.32 1.96 3.32
C LEU A 43 2.80 2.17 1.87
N PRO A 44 3.99 2.74 1.67
CA PRO A 44 4.58 2.85 0.33
C PRO A 44 5.13 1.49 -0.09
N GLY A 45 5.47 1.33 -1.37
CA GLY A 45 6.19 0.13 -1.78
C GLY A 45 6.64 0.18 -3.23
N VAL A 46 7.84 -0.33 -3.45
CA VAL A 46 8.42 -0.62 -4.77
C VAL A 46 9.22 -1.93 -4.65
N GLY A 47 9.36 -2.64 -5.77
CA GLY A 47 10.09 -3.90 -5.81
C GLY A 47 9.19 -5.13 -5.74
N ALA A 48 9.72 -6.24 -5.22
CA ALA A 48 9.05 -7.53 -5.20
C ALA A 48 8.18 -7.73 -3.95
N PHE A 49 7.03 -8.39 -4.14
CA PHE A 49 6.07 -8.67 -3.06
C PHE A 49 6.69 -9.44 -1.90
N GLY A 50 7.42 -10.54 -2.20
CA GLY A 50 8.03 -11.37 -1.16
C GLY A 50 9.08 -10.64 -0.33
N ASP A 51 9.96 -9.89 -0.97
CA ASP A 51 11.02 -9.13 -0.29
C ASP A 51 10.42 -8.07 0.64
N ALA A 52 9.35 -7.41 0.19
CA ALA A 52 8.64 -6.42 1.00
C ALA A 52 7.96 -7.05 2.23
N MET A 53 7.30 -8.19 2.07
CA MET A 53 6.70 -8.92 3.20
C MET A 53 7.77 -9.40 4.19
N GLU A 54 8.91 -9.90 3.70
CA GLU A 54 10.03 -10.26 4.57
C GLU A 54 10.51 -9.09 5.43
N LYS A 55 10.65 -7.90 4.83
CA LYS A 55 11.02 -6.68 5.54
C LYS A 55 9.98 -6.27 6.59
N LEU A 56 8.70 -6.32 6.25
CA LEU A 56 7.64 -6.03 7.21
C LEU A 56 7.68 -6.97 8.42
N HIS A 57 7.91 -8.26 8.19
CA HIS A 57 8.12 -9.23 9.26
C HIS A 57 9.37 -8.95 10.08
N GLN A 58 10.50 -8.69 9.41
CA GLN A 58 11.78 -8.40 10.06
C GLN A 58 11.69 -7.23 11.04
N TYR A 59 10.93 -6.20 10.67
CA TYR A 59 10.75 -5.00 11.50
C TYR A 59 9.54 -5.07 12.45
N GLY A 60 8.83 -6.20 12.48
CA GLY A 60 7.66 -6.37 13.34
C GLY A 60 6.48 -5.45 12.97
N LEU A 61 6.44 -4.97 11.72
CA LEU A 61 5.42 -4.03 11.28
C LEU A 61 4.09 -4.69 10.90
N VAL A 62 4.06 -6.00 10.65
CA VAL A 62 2.83 -6.72 10.31
C VAL A 62 1.77 -6.56 11.40
N ASP A 63 2.13 -6.85 12.65
CA ASP A 63 1.20 -6.72 13.78
C ASP A 63 0.78 -5.27 14.02
N VAL A 64 1.70 -4.32 13.83
CA VAL A 64 1.41 -2.88 13.96
C VAL A 64 0.41 -2.43 12.90
N ILE A 65 0.57 -2.89 11.66
CA ILE A 65 -0.36 -2.57 10.56
C ILE A 65 -1.76 -3.14 10.85
N HIS A 66 -1.85 -4.38 11.34
CA HIS A 66 -3.14 -4.96 11.73
C HIS A 66 -3.80 -4.13 12.84
N GLU A 67 -3.03 -3.69 13.82
CA GLU A 67 -3.57 -2.84 14.88
C GLU A 67 -4.01 -1.46 14.36
N VAL A 68 -3.31 -0.87 13.40
CA VAL A 68 -3.74 0.37 12.70
C VAL A 68 -5.12 0.18 12.09
N VAL A 69 -5.32 -0.94 11.41
CA VAL A 69 -6.61 -1.27 10.75
C VAL A 69 -7.71 -1.54 11.79
N ASP A 70 -7.40 -2.31 12.84
CA ASP A 70 -8.36 -2.63 13.91
C ASP A 70 -8.80 -1.36 14.67
N ARG A 71 -7.91 -0.41 14.84
CA ARG A 71 -8.21 0.91 15.43
C ARG A 71 -8.90 1.86 14.48
N GLN A 72 -9.14 1.44 13.24
CA GLN A 72 -9.74 2.27 12.19
C GLN A 72 -8.96 3.57 11.89
N ILE A 73 -7.65 3.57 12.09
CA ILE A 73 -6.79 4.66 11.64
C ILE A 73 -6.78 4.63 10.10
N PRO A 74 -7.02 5.76 9.42
CA PRO A 74 -6.95 5.82 7.97
C PRO A 74 -5.65 5.23 7.42
N PHE A 75 -5.75 4.26 6.51
CA PHE A 75 -4.60 3.52 5.99
C PHE A 75 -4.59 3.52 4.47
N LEU A 76 -3.48 3.94 3.87
CA LEU A 76 -3.31 4.02 2.41
C LEU A 76 -2.11 3.17 1.94
N GLY A 77 -2.38 2.17 1.13
CA GLY A 77 -1.35 1.44 0.38
C GLY A 77 -1.09 2.09 -0.98
N ILE A 78 0.18 2.33 -1.31
CA ILE A 78 0.60 2.94 -2.59
C ILE A 78 1.40 1.92 -3.40
N CYS A 79 0.97 1.63 -4.63
CA CYS A 79 1.62 0.71 -5.56
C CYS A 79 1.80 -0.69 -4.93
N LEU A 80 3.05 -1.15 -4.74
CA LEU A 80 3.31 -2.41 -4.04
C LEU A 80 2.69 -2.43 -2.63
N GLY A 81 2.66 -1.29 -1.92
CA GLY A 81 2.00 -1.18 -0.61
C GLY A 81 0.51 -1.54 -0.66
N LEU A 82 -0.20 -1.21 -1.75
CA LEU A 82 -1.57 -1.68 -1.96
C LEU A 82 -1.62 -3.19 -2.19
N GLN A 83 -0.70 -3.73 -2.98
CA GLN A 83 -0.64 -5.18 -3.27
C GLN A 83 -0.40 -5.99 -1.99
N LEU A 84 0.48 -5.50 -1.10
CA LEU A 84 0.77 -6.14 0.20
C LEU A 84 -0.45 -6.27 1.11
N MET A 85 -1.50 -5.44 0.92
CA MET A 85 -2.73 -5.52 1.70
C MET A 85 -3.58 -6.75 1.39
N PHE A 86 -3.37 -7.40 0.25
CA PHE A 86 -4.08 -8.61 -0.15
C PHE A 86 -3.54 -9.87 0.52
N GLU A 87 -4.19 -11.01 0.30
CA GLU A 87 -3.86 -12.27 0.96
C GLU A 87 -2.61 -12.91 0.37
N SER A 88 -2.39 -12.77 -0.95
CA SER A 88 -1.26 -13.38 -1.65
C SER A 88 -0.98 -12.69 -2.99
N SER A 89 0.14 -13.08 -3.61
CA SER A 89 0.52 -12.62 -4.94
C SER A 89 1.11 -13.75 -5.77
N GLU A 90 0.68 -13.85 -7.03
CA GLU A 90 1.25 -14.76 -8.02
C GLU A 90 2.74 -14.49 -8.29
N GLU A 91 3.20 -13.26 -8.02
CA GLU A 91 4.61 -12.89 -8.17
C GLU A 91 5.53 -13.71 -7.26
N THR A 92 5.06 -14.02 -6.04
CA THR A 92 5.86 -14.77 -5.06
C THR A 92 4.99 -15.86 -4.42
N PRO A 93 4.81 -17.02 -5.12
CA PRO A 93 3.98 -18.09 -4.62
C PRO A 93 4.43 -18.60 -3.25
N GLY A 94 3.47 -18.80 -2.34
CA GLY A 94 3.72 -19.28 -0.98
C GLY A 94 4.07 -18.21 0.04
N VAL A 95 4.16 -16.92 -0.36
CA VAL A 95 4.28 -15.80 0.56
C VAL A 95 2.91 -15.21 0.82
N GLU A 96 2.50 -15.17 2.10
CA GLU A 96 1.27 -14.53 2.52
C GLU A 96 1.45 -13.02 2.60
N GLY A 97 0.43 -12.28 2.14
CA GLY A 97 0.35 -10.83 2.31
C GLY A 97 -0.23 -10.45 3.68
N LEU A 98 -0.60 -9.19 3.83
CA LEU A 98 -1.20 -8.69 5.08
C LEU A 98 -2.64 -9.20 5.31
N GLY A 99 -3.34 -9.67 4.28
CA GLY A 99 -4.70 -10.21 4.39
C GLY A 99 -5.76 -9.20 4.86
N ILE A 100 -5.49 -7.91 4.76
CA ILE A 100 -6.43 -6.83 5.09
C ILE A 100 -7.57 -6.78 4.06
N LEU A 101 -7.22 -6.98 2.79
CA LEU A 101 -8.14 -7.09 1.67
C LEU A 101 -8.19 -8.54 1.20
N LYS A 102 -9.40 -9.02 0.92
CA LYS A 102 -9.57 -10.38 0.38
C LYS A 102 -9.20 -10.43 -1.10
N GLY A 103 -8.54 -11.49 -1.48
CA GLY A 103 -8.17 -11.77 -2.86
C GLY A 103 -6.67 -11.91 -3.07
N GLU A 104 -6.32 -12.14 -4.31
CA GLU A 104 -4.95 -12.41 -4.76
C GLU A 104 -4.53 -11.43 -5.86
N ILE A 105 -3.28 -11.04 -5.84
CA ILE A 105 -2.68 -10.22 -6.89
C ILE A 105 -2.25 -11.15 -8.03
N LEU A 106 -2.84 -10.93 -9.19
CA LEU A 106 -2.58 -11.73 -10.40
C LEU A 106 -1.83 -10.90 -11.44
N ARG A 107 -0.98 -11.59 -12.22
CA ARG A 107 -0.36 -10.97 -13.38
C ARG A 107 -1.40 -10.69 -14.47
N ILE A 108 -1.31 -9.54 -15.11
CA ILE A 108 -2.14 -9.21 -16.27
C ILE A 108 -1.88 -10.24 -17.38
N PRO A 109 -2.92 -10.86 -17.98
CA PRO A 109 -2.74 -11.77 -19.10
C PRO A 109 -2.11 -11.06 -20.31
N ASP A 110 -1.15 -11.73 -20.95
CA ASP A 110 -0.54 -11.22 -22.19
C ASP A 110 -1.60 -11.11 -23.29
N GLN A 111 -1.71 -9.94 -23.88
CA GLN A 111 -2.63 -9.66 -24.99
C GLN A 111 -1.91 -8.88 -26.11
N PRO A 112 -2.22 -9.14 -27.38
CA PRO A 112 -1.65 -8.38 -28.48
C PRO A 112 -1.90 -6.88 -28.32
N GLY A 113 -0.85 -6.08 -28.36
CA GLY A 113 -0.93 -4.62 -28.22
C GLY A 113 -0.99 -4.10 -26.78
N LEU A 114 -1.07 -4.96 -25.78
CA LEU A 114 -1.00 -4.59 -24.39
C LEU A 114 0.45 -4.62 -23.90
N LYS A 115 0.91 -3.48 -23.38
CA LYS A 115 2.24 -3.39 -22.76
C LYS A 115 2.14 -3.61 -21.26
N ILE A 116 2.89 -4.57 -20.76
CA ILE A 116 2.99 -4.90 -19.33
C ILE A 116 4.42 -4.58 -18.85
N PRO A 117 4.58 -3.86 -17.74
CA PRO A 117 3.53 -3.26 -16.89
C PRO A 117 2.81 -2.07 -17.58
N HIS A 118 1.57 -1.81 -17.16
CA HIS A 118 0.85 -0.61 -17.58
C HIS A 118 1.47 0.61 -16.88
N MET A 119 2.00 1.54 -17.67
CA MET A 119 2.56 2.80 -17.18
C MET A 119 1.96 3.96 -17.96
N GLY A 120 1.36 4.92 -17.25
CA GLY A 120 0.73 6.07 -17.87
C GLY A 120 -0.13 6.85 -16.89
N TRP A 121 -0.63 7.99 -17.37
CA TRP A 121 -1.56 8.84 -16.64
C TRP A 121 -2.98 8.48 -17.05
N ASN A 122 -3.83 8.20 -16.06
CA ASN A 122 -5.24 7.90 -16.25
C ASN A 122 -6.10 8.76 -15.33
N SER A 123 -7.32 9.05 -15.79
CA SER A 123 -8.31 9.74 -14.97
C SER A 123 -8.93 8.78 -13.96
N LEU A 124 -9.12 9.23 -12.73
CA LEU A 124 -9.87 8.49 -11.73
C LEU A 124 -11.37 8.63 -12.00
N LYS A 125 -12.10 7.52 -11.91
CA LYS A 125 -13.56 7.49 -11.94
C LYS A 125 -14.06 7.11 -10.55
N TYR A 126 -15.01 7.86 -10.04
CA TYR A 126 -15.63 7.65 -8.73
C TYR A 126 -17.08 7.21 -8.93
N PRO A 127 -17.35 5.91 -9.16
CA PRO A 127 -18.70 5.44 -9.46
C PRO A 127 -19.69 5.63 -8.30
N ASN A 128 -19.17 5.69 -7.07
CA ASN A 128 -19.95 5.94 -5.86
C ASN A 128 -19.29 7.07 -5.07
N ALA A 129 -19.86 8.28 -5.17
CA ALA A 129 -19.33 9.49 -4.53
C ALA A 129 -19.41 9.49 -2.98
N VAL A 130 -19.81 8.40 -2.34
CA VAL A 130 -20.30 8.44 -0.96
C VAL A 130 -19.40 7.76 0.06
N SER A 131 -18.30 7.12 -0.29
CA SER A 131 -17.56 6.40 0.72
C SER A 131 -16.08 6.24 0.39
N TYR A 132 -15.29 7.20 0.80
CA TYR A 132 -13.84 7.03 0.92
C TYR A 132 -13.45 6.17 2.14
N THR A 133 -14.38 5.70 2.94
CA THR A 133 -14.14 4.84 4.09
C THR A 133 -13.97 3.37 3.72
N HIS A 134 -14.27 3.00 2.49
CA HIS A 134 -13.98 1.70 1.92
C HIS A 134 -13.38 1.93 0.55
N LEU A 135 -12.08 2.10 0.49
CA LEU A 135 -11.32 2.00 -0.74
C LEU A 135 -11.38 0.56 -1.26
N THR A 136 -12.52 0.18 -1.74
CA THR A 136 -12.53 -0.65 -2.92
C THR A 136 -12.36 0.31 -4.09
N LEU A 137 -11.15 0.67 -4.43
CA LEU A 137 -10.86 0.88 -5.82
C LEU A 137 -11.42 -0.36 -6.51
N PRO A 138 -12.34 -0.23 -7.48
CA PRO A 138 -12.60 -1.36 -8.34
C PRO A 138 -11.24 -1.66 -8.95
N THR A 139 -10.61 -2.71 -8.46
CA THR A 139 -9.30 -3.16 -8.89
C THR A 139 -9.42 -3.84 -10.25
N ASN A 140 -9.92 -3.09 -11.20
CA ASN A 140 -9.58 -3.24 -12.59
C ASN A 140 -8.36 -2.38 -12.93
N SER A 141 -7.68 -1.83 -11.96
CA SER A 141 -6.31 -1.38 -12.11
C SER A 141 -5.43 -2.63 -12.12
N LEU A 142 -5.40 -3.23 -13.22
CA LEU A 142 -4.45 -4.23 -13.63
C LEU A 142 -3.04 -3.62 -13.51
N VAL A 143 -2.31 -4.03 -12.54
CA VAL A 143 -0.88 -3.71 -12.39
C VAL A 143 -0.08 -4.74 -13.17
#